data_5691c89f01f726d9ab1887051ed43cce
#
_entry.id   5691c89f01f726d9ab1887051ed43cce
#
_cell.length_a   1.000
_cell.length_b   1.000
_cell.length_c   1.000
_cell.angle_alpha   90.00
_cell.angle_beta   90.00
_cell.angle_gamma   90.00
#
_symmetry.space_group_name_H-M   'P 1'
#
loop_
_entity.id
_entity.type
_entity.pdbx_description
1 polymer ?
#
loop_
_entity_poly.entity_id
_entity_poly.type
_entity_poly.pdbx_seq_one_letter_code
_entity_poly.pdbx_strand_id
1 'polypeptide(L)'
;MVDSDEPPHDGRNEEGLTAPADAGQRDDTAATVREAIASADVGTADLYANLVAIDGIGDIAVRDGVASIGISLPVPSETLREQLAADVVAAAESVNDVKSVDVDFRASAADSGERIDMLPGVKNVVAVASGKGGVGKSTVAANLAVALADTGAAVGLLDADVYGPNAPTVLGLNERQPNATSDDEMVPREAYGVRTMSMEFITGENDPIIWRGPLVDEVIKQLFGDVQWGELDYLIVDLPPGTGDAHLSLVQHFPVAGAVIVTTPQEVAVDDAARGLIGFARHDTPVLGIVENMAGFECPDCESRHDIFGTGGADDLAEQFDVPVLGRIPLEPAVGTMDGDREPVGPPGL
;
A
#
# COMPACT_ATOMS: atom_id res chain seq x y z
N MET A 1 77.96 -6.84 -21.26
CA MET A 1 77.62 -7.95 -22.15
C MET A 1 76.20 -8.26 -21.81
N VAL A 2 75.32 -7.93 -22.57
CA VAL A 2 74.76 -8.12 -23.89
C VAL A 2 73.26 -8.05 -23.61
N ASP A 3 72.40 -7.60 -24.26
CA ASP A 3 72.11 -6.97 -25.51
C ASP A 3 70.64 -6.48 -25.40
N SER A 4 70.41 -5.34 -25.85
CA SER A 4 69.13 -4.70 -26.13
C SER A 4 68.45 -5.40 -27.31
N ASP A 5 67.17 -5.71 -27.19
CA ASP A 5 66.29 -5.90 -28.35
C ASP A 5 64.93 -5.31 -28.05
N GLU A 6 64.71 -4.11 -28.60
CA GLU A 6 63.47 -3.40 -28.68
C GLU A 6 62.82 -3.75 -30.03
N PRO A 7 61.54 -4.23 -30.08
CA PRO A 7 60.85 -4.35 -31.37
C PRO A 7 60.07 -3.07 -31.68
N PRO A 8 59.78 -2.81 -32.97
CA PRO A 8 59.42 -1.52 -33.50
C PRO A 8 57.98 -1.10 -33.22
N HIS A 9 57.82 0.21 -33.03
CA HIS A 9 56.53 0.93 -33.00
C HIS A 9 55.72 0.66 -34.28
N ASP A 10 54.57 -0.03 -34.12
CA ASP A 10 53.55 -0.06 -35.16
C ASP A 10 52.51 1.03 -34.85
N GLY A 11 52.59 2.10 -35.65
CA GLY A 11 51.64 3.20 -35.62
C GLY A 11 50.30 2.75 -36.17
N ARG A 12 49.33 2.53 -35.28
CA ARG A 12 47.92 2.39 -35.62
C ARG A 12 47.17 3.64 -35.19
N ASN A 13 46.62 4.30 -36.20
CA ASN A 13 45.73 5.44 -36.13
C ASN A 13 44.67 5.26 -35.03
N GLU A 14 44.65 6.18 -34.10
CA GLU A 14 43.48 6.47 -33.29
C GLU A 14 42.44 7.15 -34.20
N GLU A 15 41.59 6.34 -34.85
CA GLU A 15 40.34 6.84 -35.37
C GLU A 15 39.41 7.09 -34.17
N GLY A 16 39.21 8.40 -33.91
CA GLY A 16 38.29 8.87 -32.90
C GLY A 16 36.90 8.29 -33.16
N LEU A 17 36.43 7.43 -32.21
CA LEU A 17 35.01 7.13 -32.10
C LEU A 17 34.30 8.41 -31.65
N THR A 18 33.81 9.16 -32.62
CA THR A 18 32.77 10.16 -32.38
C THR A 18 31.54 9.43 -31.91
N ALA A 19 31.13 9.67 -30.67
CA ALA A 19 29.83 9.22 -30.15
C ALA A 19 28.72 9.69 -31.14
N PRO A 20 27.72 8.85 -31.44
CA PRO A 20 26.67 9.25 -32.36
C PRO A 20 25.93 10.47 -31.80
N ALA A 21 25.80 11.50 -32.64
CA ALA A 21 25.12 12.77 -32.33
C ALA A 21 23.64 12.60 -31.89
N ASP A 22 23.12 11.38 -31.93
CA ASP A 22 21.76 10.94 -31.64
C ASP A 22 21.51 10.63 -30.15
N ALA A 23 22.54 10.47 -29.32
CA ALA A 23 22.37 10.15 -27.89
C ALA A 23 21.89 11.37 -27.09
N GLY A 24 22.36 12.58 -27.39
CA GLY A 24 21.95 13.79 -26.67
C GLY A 24 20.52 14.22 -26.97
N GLN A 25 20.03 13.96 -28.19
CA GLN A 25 18.68 14.32 -28.60
C GLN A 25 17.63 13.36 -27.98
N ARG A 26 18.03 12.12 -27.71
CA ARG A 26 17.17 11.09 -27.04
C ARG A 26 16.96 11.40 -25.57
N ASP A 27 17.98 11.86 -24.88
CA ASP A 27 17.89 12.26 -23.46
C ASP A 27 17.03 13.53 -23.30
N ASP A 28 17.13 14.48 -24.22
CA ASP A 28 16.30 15.69 -24.22
C ASP A 28 14.79 15.35 -24.43
N THR A 29 14.47 14.43 -25.34
CA THR A 29 13.08 14.03 -25.59
C THR A 29 12.49 13.27 -24.40
N ALA A 30 13.26 12.39 -23.76
CA ALA A 30 12.81 11.67 -22.57
C ALA A 30 12.52 12.63 -21.39
N ALA A 31 13.35 13.65 -21.21
CA ALA A 31 13.13 14.71 -20.21
C ALA A 31 11.84 15.51 -20.51
N THR A 32 11.60 15.83 -21.78
CA THR A 32 10.39 16.54 -22.23
C THR A 32 9.13 15.69 -22.00
N VAL A 33 9.20 14.39 -22.27
CA VAL A 33 8.09 13.46 -21.98
C VAL A 33 7.80 13.41 -20.49
N ARG A 34 8.83 13.35 -19.64
CA ARG A 34 8.66 13.37 -18.18
C ARG A 34 8.01 14.68 -17.71
N GLU A 35 8.41 15.82 -18.27
CA GLU A 35 7.82 17.11 -17.95
C GLU A 35 6.36 17.22 -18.43
N ALA A 36 6.04 16.65 -19.60
CA ALA A 36 4.67 16.59 -20.10
C ALA A 36 3.76 15.76 -19.17
N ILE A 37 4.22 14.60 -18.72
CA ILE A 37 3.49 13.77 -17.75
C ILE A 37 3.35 14.48 -16.40
N ALA A 38 4.38 15.18 -15.93
CA ALA A 38 4.33 15.95 -14.68
C ALA A 38 3.35 17.11 -14.74
N SER A 39 3.17 17.71 -15.92
CA SER A 39 2.32 18.88 -16.15
C SER A 39 0.88 18.50 -16.51
N ALA A 40 0.67 17.29 -16.99
CA ALA A 40 -0.64 16.75 -17.26
C ALA A 40 -1.32 16.36 -15.91
N ASP A 41 -2.61 16.62 -15.83
CA ASP A 41 -3.46 16.17 -14.72
C ASP A 41 -3.70 14.66 -14.91
N VAL A 42 -2.62 13.86 -14.74
CA VAL A 42 -2.62 12.44 -15.03
C VAL A 42 -3.23 11.70 -13.85
N GLY A 43 -4.39 11.17 -14.06
CA GLY A 43 -5.16 10.44 -13.07
C GLY A 43 -6.35 11.21 -12.53
N THR A 44 -7.31 10.51 -11.93
CA THR A 44 -8.38 11.16 -11.16
C THR A 44 -7.73 11.99 -10.07
N ALA A 45 -7.97 13.28 -10.10
CA ALA A 45 -7.24 14.37 -9.44
C ALA A 45 -6.82 14.15 -7.97
N ASP A 46 -7.40 13.19 -7.26
CA ASP A 46 -7.18 12.98 -5.84
C ASP A 46 -6.28 11.77 -5.50
N LEU A 47 -6.12 10.79 -6.42
CA LEU A 47 -5.32 9.59 -6.13
C LEU A 47 -3.89 9.61 -6.69
N TYR A 48 -3.65 10.36 -7.77
CA TYR A 48 -2.36 10.38 -8.48
C TYR A 48 -1.90 11.81 -8.79
N ALA A 49 -2.16 12.74 -7.93
CA ALA A 49 -1.96 14.17 -8.13
C ALA A 49 -0.58 14.57 -8.67
N ASN A 50 0.40 13.67 -8.69
CA ASN A 50 1.67 13.87 -9.35
C ASN A 50 2.50 12.58 -9.41
N LEU A 51 2.29 11.75 -10.43
CA LEU A 51 3.09 10.52 -10.65
C LEU A 51 4.61 10.76 -10.60
N VAL A 52 5.05 11.91 -11.09
CA VAL A 52 6.46 12.28 -11.07
C VAL A 52 6.90 12.69 -9.66
N ALA A 53 6.06 13.37 -8.90
CA ALA A 53 6.38 13.81 -7.54
C ALA A 53 6.47 12.65 -6.53
N ILE A 54 5.73 11.56 -6.77
CA ILE A 54 5.79 10.34 -5.93
C ILE A 54 6.78 9.31 -6.47
N ASP A 55 7.65 9.71 -7.42
CA ASP A 55 8.64 8.82 -8.06
C ASP A 55 8.03 7.56 -8.72
N GLY A 56 6.76 7.66 -9.10
CA GLY A 56 6.01 6.57 -9.73
C GLY A 56 6.35 6.35 -11.20
N ILE A 57 7.01 7.31 -11.86
CA ILE A 57 7.54 7.17 -13.21
C ILE A 57 8.98 6.71 -13.14
N GLY A 58 9.23 5.48 -13.53
CA GLY A 58 10.55 4.90 -13.65
C GLY A 58 11.33 5.41 -14.89
N ASP A 59 11.95 4.49 -15.60
CA ASP A 59 12.72 4.79 -16.79
C ASP A 59 11.84 5.23 -17.96
N ILE A 60 12.22 6.31 -18.63
CA ILE A 60 11.66 6.74 -19.90
C ILE A 60 12.73 6.61 -20.97
N ALA A 61 12.45 5.85 -22.03
CA ALA A 61 13.34 5.70 -23.16
C ALA A 61 12.59 6.04 -24.45
N VAL A 62 13.16 6.95 -25.27
CA VAL A 62 12.57 7.30 -26.56
C VAL A 62 13.50 6.81 -27.68
N ARG A 63 12.97 5.96 -28.58
CA ARG A 63 13.72 5.42 -29.73
C ARG A 63 12.84 5.44 -30.98
N ASP A 64 13.31 6.08 -32.02
CA ASP A 64 12.63 6.15 -33.34
C ASP A 64 11.19 6.69 -33.27
N GLY A 65 10.91 7.54 -32.27
CA GLY A 65 9.59 8.11 -32.00
C GLY A 65 8.68 7.21 -31.16
N VAL A 66 9.18 6.11 -30.63
CA VAL A 66 8.47 5.26 -29.66
C VAL A 66 8.98 5.60 -28.26
N ALA A 67 8.09 6.04 -27.40
CA ALA A 67 8.39 6.26 -25.98
C ALA A 67 8.00 5.01 -25.18
N SER A 68 8.97 4.40 -24.51
CA SER A 68 8.73 3.32 -23.55
C SER A 68 8.81 3.90 -22.15
N ILE A 69 7.73 3.78 -21.39
CA ILE A 69 7.56 4.41 -20.08
C ILE A 69 7.27 3.32 -19.04
N GLY A 70 8.18 3.17 -18.07
CA GLY A 70 7.98 2.27 -16.93
C GLY A 70 7.24 2.98 -15.81
N ILE A 71 6.13 2.40 -15.33
CA ILE A 71 5.44 2.85 -14.13
C ILE A 71 5.81 1.91 -12.98
N SER A 72 6.43 2.46 -11.94
CA SER A 72 6.92 1.70 -10.78
C SER A 72 5.98 1.81 -9.57
N LEU A 73 4.69 1.92 -9.82
CA LEU A 73 3.66 1.95 -8.80
C LEU A 73 2.84 0.66 -8.80
N PRO A 74 2.50 0.13 -7.62
CA PRO A 74 1.53 -0.94 -7.50
C PRO A 74 0.14 -0.37 -7.80
N VAL A 75 -0.29 -0.43 -9.06
CA VAL A 75 -1.65 -0.01 -9.44
C VAL A 75 -2.61 -1.18 -9.24
N PRO A 76 -3.64 -1.00 -8.40
CA PRO A 76 -4.40 -2.11 -7.82
C PRO A 76 -5.31 -2.84 -8.81
N SER A 77 -6.02 -2.13 -9.65
CA SER A 77 -7.03 -2.74 -10.52
C SER A 77 -6.66 -2.60 -12.00
N GLU A 78 -7.12 -3.53 -12.80
CA GLU A 78 -6.96 -3.48 -14.26
C GLU A 78 -7.57 -2.19 -14.84
N THR A 79 -8.75 -1.81 -14.34
CA THR A 79 -9.43 -0.57 -14.77
C THR A 79 -8.59 0.67 -14.48
N LEU A 80 -7.98 0.78 -13.29
CA LEU A 80 -7.10 1.89 -12.95
C LEU A 80 -5.81 1.87 -13.77
N ARG A 81 -5.26 0.69 -14.07
CA ARG A 81 -4.10 0.55 -14.96
C ARG A 81 -4.41 1.07 -16.36
N GLU A 82 -5.56 0.67 -16.91
CA GLU A 82 -6.01 1.11 -18.24
C GLU A 82 -6.20 2.65 -18.26
N GLN A 83 -6.85 3.21 -17.25
CA GLN A 83 -7.03 4.67 -17.13
C GLN A 83 -5.69 5.38 -17.03
N LEU A 84 -4.83 4.96 -16.11
CA LEU A 84 -3.52 5.57 -15.92
C LEU A 84 -2.63 5.45 -17.17
N ALA A 85 -2.64 4.29 -17.82
CA ALA A 85 -1.93 4.10 -19.08
C ALA A 85 -2.46 5.05 -20.16
N ALA A 86 -3.78 5.23 -20.28
CA ALA A 86 -4.38 6.13 -21.25
C ALA A 86 -3.96 7.59 -21.02
N ASP A 87 -3.95 8.03 -19.76
CA ASP A 87 -3.56 9.40 -19.38
C ASP A 87 -2.06 9.66 -19.63
N VAL A 88 -1.21 8.69 -19.28
CA VAL A 88 0.24 8.75 -19.57
C VAL A 88 0.51 8.77 -21.07
N VAL A 89 -0.20 7.94 -21.84
CA VAL A 89 -0.11 7.94 -23.31
C VAL A 89 -0.50 9.29 -23.88
N ALA A 90 -1.65 9.84 -23.46
CA ALA A 90 -2.14 11.13 -23.95
C ALA A 90 -1.15 12.27 -23.63
N ALA A 91 -0.56 12.28 -22.44
CA ALA A 91 0.44 13.24 -22.04
C ALA A 91 1.74 13.12 -22.88
N ALA A 92 2.24 11.90 -23.06
CA ALA A 92 3.48 11.65 -23.80
C ALA A 92 3.33 11.91 -25.31
N GLU A 93 2.17 11.59 -25.92
CA GLU A 93 1.87 11.87 -27.33
C GLU A 93 1.73 13.36 -27.63
N SER A 94 1.54 14.22 -26.60
CA SER A 94 1.58 15.68 -26.77
C SER A 94 2.95 16.22 -27.16
N VAL A 95 4.01 15.43 -26.99
CA VAL A 95 5.39 15.79 -27.35
C VAL A 95 5.66 15.52 -28.82
N ASN A 96 6.10 16.53 -29.57
CA ASN A 96 6.18 16.53 -31.03
C ASN A 96 6.99 15.37 -31.65
N ASP A 97 7.98 14.83 -30.95
CA ASP A 97 8.86 13.76 -31.43
C ASP A 97 8.39 12.36 -31.05
N VAL A 98 7.24 12.23 -30.34
CA VAL A 98 6.63 10.96 -29.94
C VAL A 98 5.51 10.60 -30.89
N LYS A 99 5.57 9.39 -31.49
CA LYS A 99 4.58 8.86 -32.43
C LYS A 99 3.73 7.75 -31.86
N SER A 100 4.29 7.05 -30.88
CA SER A 100 3.60 5.98 -30.14
C SER A 100 4.23 5.83 -28.76
N VAL A 101 3.44 5.35 -27.83
CA VAL A 101 3.83 5.16 -26.43
C VAL A 101 3.54 3.73 -26.01
N ASP A 102 4.50 3.12 -25.34
CA ASP A 102 4.36 1.81 -24.70
C ASP A 102 4.51 1.99 -23.18
N VAL A 103 3.50 1.60 -22.43
CA VAL A 103 3.48 1.76 -20.96
C VAL A 103 3.59 0.38 -20.32
N ASP A 104 4.63 0.20 -19.51
CA ASP A 104 4.90 -1.02 -18.77
C ASP A 104 4.77 -0.78 -17.25
N PHE A 105 3.85 -1.53 -16.61
CA PHE A 105 3.71 -1.49 -15.16
C PHE A 105 4.67 -2.50 -14.54
N ARG A 106 5.69 -1.99 -13.89
CA ARG A 106 6.64 -2.82 -13.15
C ARG A 106 6.17 -2.98 -11.72
N ALA A 107 6.14 -4.22 -11.22
CA ALA A 107 5.98 -4.45 -9.81
C ALA A 107 7.09 -3.71 -9.05
N SER A 108 6.71 -3.01 -7.98
CA SER A 108 7.68 -2.33 -7.12
C SER A 108 8.74 -3.34 -6.68
N ALA A 109 10.00 -2.93 -6.60
CA ALA A 109 11.17 -3.76 -6.25
C ALA A 109 11.17 -4.33 -4.80
N ALA A 110 10.01 -4.45 -4.18
CA ALA A 110 9.79 -5.29 -2.99
C ALA A 110 9.84 -6.80 -3.30
N ASP A 111 10.23 -7.18 -4.53
CA ASP A 111 10.50 -8.54 -4.98
C ASP A 111 11.77 -9.13 -4.32
N SER A 112 11.72 -9.37 -3.02
CA SER A 112 12.64 -10.29 -2.37
C SER A 112 12.07 -11.71 -2.57
N GLY A 113 12.58 -12.42 -3.56
CA GLY A 113 12.07 -13.67 -4.11
C GLY A 113 11.81 -14.85 -3.16
N GLU A 114 12.13 -14.76 -1.87
CA GLU A 114 11.82 -15.79 -0.87
C GLU A 114 10.50 -15.59 -0.13
N ARG A 115 9.89 -14.37 -0.21
CA ARG A 115 8.65 -14.03 0.49
C ARG A 115 7.38 -14.28 -0.32
N ILE A 116 7.51 -14.35 -1.64
CA ILE A 116 6.38 -14.51 -2.58
C ILE A 116 5.75 -15.91 -2.50
N ASP A 117 6.55 -16.93 -2.12
CA ASP A 117 6.07 -18.32 -2.03
C ASP A 117 5.03 -18.57 -0.92
N MET A 118 4.88 -17.64 0.05
CA MET A 118 3.96 -17.81 1.18
C MET A 118 2.52 -17.35 0.89
N LEU A 119 2.33 -16.49 -0.11
CA LEU A 119 1.03 -15.96 -0.51
C LEU A 119 0.89 -15.98 -2.03
N PRO A 120 0.84 -17.17 -2.64
CA PRO A 120 0.68 -17.25 -4.09
C PRO A 120 -0.64 -16.60 -4.51
N GLY A 121 -0.58 -15.68 -5.47
CA GLY A 121 -1.75 -14.96 -5.97
C GLY A 121 -2.05 -13.62 -5.28
N VAL A 122 -1.33 -13.23 -4.20
CA VAL A 122 -1.48 -11.91 -3.56
C VAL A 122 -0.40 -10.96 -4.06
N LYS A 123 -0.79 -9.88 -4.75
CA LYS A 123 0.17 -8.92 -5.33
C LYS A 123 0.76 -7.96 -4.30
N ASN A 124 -0.08 -7.45 -3.39
CA ASN A 124 0.33 -6.44 -2.40
C ASN A 124 -0.26 -6.78 -1.03
N VAL A 125 0.59 -6.81 -0.01
CA VAL A 125 0.17 -6.91 1.39
C VAL A 125 0.37 -5.56 2.06
N VAL A 126 -0.72 -4.96 2.55
CA VAL A 126 -0.70 -3.67 3.24
C VAL A 126 -1.06 -3.86 4.70
N ALA A 127 -0.15 -3.53 5.58
CA ALA A 127 -0.38 -3.59 7.02
C ALA A 127 -1.10 -2.33 7.52
N VAL A 128 -2.12 -2.49 8.36
CA VAL A 128 -2.74 -1.39 9.10
C VAL A 128 -2.40 -1.54 10.57
N ALA A 129 -1.72 -0.55 11.10
CA ALA A 129 -1.12 -0.58 12.42
C ALA A 129 -1.53 0.62 13.27
N SER A 130 -1.42 0.48 14.59
CA SER A 130 -1.60 1.60 15.52
C SER A 130 -0.73 1.43 16.75
N GLY A 131 -0.29 2.55 17.31
CA GLY A 131 0.54 2.55 18.53
C GLY A 131 -0.21 2.08 19.77
N LYS A 132 -1.55 2.22 19.81
CA LYS A 132 -2.41 1.80 20.93
C LYS A 132 -3.77 1.31 20.46
N GLY A 133 -4.48 0.61 21.34
CA GLY A 133 -5.88 0.21 21.12
C GLY A 133 -6.86 1.38 21.18
N GLY A 134 -8.02 1.21 20.51
CA GLY A 134 -9.12 2.18 20.58
C GLY A 134 -9.00 3.40 19.66
N VAL A 135 -8.02 3.45 18.76
CA VAL A 135 -7.89 4.54 17.76
C VAL A 135 -8.73 4.32 16.51
N GLY A 136 -9.43 3.18 16.40
CA GLY A 136 -10.25 2.83 15.23
C GLY A 136 -9.48 2.11 14.11
N LYS A 137 -8.36 1.47 14.42
CA LYS A 137 -7.51 0.72 13.48
C LYS A 137 -8.32 -0.26 12.61
N SER A 138 -9.08 -1.17 13.22
CA SER A 138 -9.88 -2.18 12.50
C SER A 138 -10.99 -1.55 11.65
N THR A 139 -11.58 -0.44 12.11
CA THR A 139 -12.55 0.33 11.33
C THR A 139 -11.89 0.91 10.08
N VAL A 140 -10.70 1.50 10.22
CA VAL A 140 -9.94 2.03 9.08
C VAL A 140 -9.53 0.91 8.14
N ALA A 141 -9.04 -0.22 8.65
CA ALA A 141 -8.63 -1.36 7.83
C ALA A 141 -9.80 -1.91 6.99
N ALA A 142 -10.96 -2.11 7.61
CA ALA A 142 -12.15 -2.61 6.93
C ALA A 142 -12.66 -1.62 5.86
N ASN A 143 -12.76 -0.33 6.19
CA ASN A 143 -13.21 0.68 5.23
C ASN A 143 -12.21 0.89 4.09
N LEU A 144 -10.89 0.81 4.35
CA LEU A 144 -9.87 0.83 3.32
C LEU A 144 -10.02 -0.36 2.36
N ALA A 145 -10.25 -1.56 2.89
CA ALA A 145 -10.46 -2.75 2.08
C ALA A 145 -11.71 -2.62 1.19
N VAL A 146 -12.83 -2.13 1.74
CA VAL A 146 -14.06 -1.90 0.96
C VAL A 146 -13.86 -0.81 -0.09
N ALA A 147 -13.24 0.31 0.27
CA ALA A 147 -12.98 1.39 -0.68
C ALA A 147 -12.09 0.93 -1.86
N LEU A 148 -11.10 0.08 -1.61
CA LEU A 148 -10.30 -0.53 -2.67
C LEU A 148 -11.13 -1.50 -3.53
N ALA A 149 -12.00 -2.31 -2.92
CA ALA A 149 -12.89 -3.20 -3.66
C ALA A 149 -13.87 -2.42 -4.55
N ASP A 150 -14.37 -1.27 -4.10
CA ASP A 150 -15.25 -0.38 -4.88
C ASP A 150 -14.55 0.20 -6.13
N THR A 151 -13.21 0.27 -6.13
CA THR A 151 -12.44 0.64 -7.34
C THR A 151 -12.33 -0.51 -8.36
N GLY A 152 -12.85 -1.70 -8.04
CA GLY A 152 -12.76 -2.91 -8.86
C GLY A 152 -11.53 -3.77 -8.57
N ALA A 153 -10.76 -3.47 -7.52
CA ALA A 153 -9.65 -4.31 -7.09
C ALA A 153 -10.16 -5.60 -6.41
N ALA A 154 -9.43 -6.70 -6.59
CA ALA A 154 -9.65 -7.94 -5.82
C ALA A 154 -8.99 -7.77 -4.45
N VAL A 155 -9.78 -7.71 -3.37
CA VAL A 155 -9.28 -7.35 -2.04
C VAL A 155 -9.57 -8.43 -1.01
N GLY A 156 -8.57 -8.72 -0.19
CA GLY A 156 -8.69 -9.50 1.04
C GLY A 156 -8.49 -8.64 2.28
N LEU A 157 -9.14 -8.99 3.38
CA LEU A 157 -8.92 -8.43 4.71
C LEU A 157 -8.59 -9.57 5.68
N LEU A 158 -7.41 -9.52 6.27
CA LEU A 158 -7.00 -10.40 7.35
C LEU A 158 -7.00 -9.63 8.66
N ASP A 159 -7.90 -10.00 9.57
CA ASP A 159 -7.88 -9.53 10.95
C ASP A 159 -6.96 -10.41 11.77
N ALA A 160 -5.76 -9.92 12.01
CA ALA A 160 -4.71 -10.58 12.78
C ALA A 160 -4.66 -10.10 14.24
N ASP A 161 -5.62 -9.30 14.69
CA ASP A 161 -5.71 -8.85 16.09
C ASP A 161 -6.19 -9.99 16.98
N VAL A 162 -5.25 -10.76 17.52
CA VAL A 162 -5.51 -11.90 18.39
C VAL A 162 -6.12 -11.53 19.74
N TYR A 163 -6.05 -10.27 20.13
CA TYR A 163 -6.53 -9.80 21.44
C TYR A 163 -7.93 -9.22 21.39
N GLY A 164 -8.34 -8.74 20.24
CA GLY A 164 -9.65 -8.11 20.07
C GLY A 164 -10.06 -8.05 18.60
N PRO A 165 -10.27 -9.21 17.95
CA PRO A 165 -10.65 -9.23 16.55
C PRO A 165 -12.02 -8.55 16.39
N ASN A 166 -12.13 -7.61 15.46
CA ASN A 166 -13.34 -6.81 15.25
C ASN A 166 -13.76 -6.68 13.78
N ALA A 167 -12.92 -7.06 12.84
CA ALA A 167 -13.22 -6.90 11.41
C ALA A 167 -14.51 -7.60 10.98
N PRO A 168 -14.83 -8.83 11.45
CA PRO A 168 -16.11 -9.46 11.13
C PRO A 168 -17.31 -8.64 11.59
N THR A 169 -17.25 -8.10 12.80
CA THR A 169 -18.32 -7.25 13.35
C THR A 169 -18.48 -5.97 12.53
N VAL A 170 -17.36 -5.33 12.14
CA VAL A 170 -17.36 -4.12 11.32
C VAL A 170 -17.97 -4.38 9.94
N LEU A 171 -17.77 -5.58 9.36
CA LEU A 171 -18.31 -5.97 8.05
C LEU A 171 -19.66 -6.66 8.10
N GLY A 172 -20.28 -6.77 9.28
CA GLY A 172 -21.58 -7.45 9.44
C GLY A 172 -21.55 -8.96 9.21
N LEU A 173 -20.39 -9.59 9.34
CA LEU A 173 -20.20 -11.04 9.17
C LEU A 173 -20.55 -11.77 10.46
N ASN A 174 -21.84 -12.07 10.65
CA ASN A 174 -22.37 -12.63 11.90
C ASN A 174 -22.15 -14.14 12.08
N GLU A 175 -21.78 -14.86 11.03
CA GLU A 175 -21.50 -16.28 11.12
C GLU A 175 -20.00 -16.49 11.35
N ARG A 176 -19.64 -17.22 12.40
CA ARG A 176 -18.32 -17.25 12.99
C ARG A 176 -17.38 -18.32 12.45
N GLN A 177 -17.86 -19.34 11.76
CA GLN A 177 -16.98 -20.39 11.25
C GLN A 177 -16.72 -20.22 9.75
N PRO A 178 -15.46 -20.20 9.31
CA PRO A 178 -15.15 -20.27 7.90
C PRO A 178 -15.56 -21.64 7.37
N ASN A 179 -15.88 -21.70 6.10
CA ASN A 179 -16.02 -22.99 5.43
C ASN A 179 -14.61 -23.58 5.25
N ALA A 180 -14.49 -24.90 5.36
CA ALA A 180 -13.27 -25.61 5.00
C ALA A 180 -13.49 -26.38 3.69
N THR A 181 -12.44 -26.48 2.90
CA THR A 181 -12.40 -27.35 1.70
C THR A 181 -12.20 -28.81 2.10
N SER A 182 -12.26 -29.73 1.11
CA SER A 182 -11.92 -31.13 1.30
C SER A 182 -10.46 -31.37 1.72
N ASP A 183 -9.60 -30.39 1.50
CA ASP A 183 -8.15 -30.43 1.75
C ASP A 183 -7.79 -29.64 3.04
N ASP A 184 -8.76 -29.38 3.90
CA ASP A 184 -8.66 -28.62 5.15
C ASP A 184 -8.19 -27.15 5.01
N GLU A 185 -8.24 -26.58 3.81
CA GLU A 185 -7.97 -25.14 3.62
C GLU A 185 -9.18 -24.30 4.03
N MET A 186 -8.95 -23.17 4.66
CA MET A 186 -9.97 -22.24 5.09
C MET A 186 -10.46 -21.37 3.92
N VAL A 187 -11.78 -21.26 3.75
CA VAL A 187 -12.39 -20.40 2.74
C VAL A 187 -12.78 -19.08 3.38
N PRO A 188 -12.22 -17.94 2.92
CA PRO A 188 -12.55 -16.63 3.48
C PRO A 188 -14.05 -16.32 3.28
N ARG A 189 -14.61 -15.57 4.20
CA ARG A 189 -15.93 -15.01 4.09
C ARG A 189 -15.93 -13.79 3.20
N GLU A 190 -17.03 -13.48 2.55
CA GLU A 190 -17.13 -12.34 1.65
C GLU A 190 -18.24 -11.40 2.09
N ALA A 191 -17.90 -10.11 2.22
CA ALA A 191 -18.83 -9.02 2.41
C ALA A 191 -18.31 -7.77 1.67
N TYR A 192 -19.18 -7.03 1.02
CA TYR A 192 -18.86 -5.81 0.27
C TYR A 192 -17.72 -5.99 -0.75
N GLY A 193 -17.65 -7.16 -1.40
CA GLY A 193 -16.59 -7.49 -2.36
C GLY A 193 -15.22 -7.79 -1.74
N VAL A 194 -15.13 -7.87 -0.40
CA VAL A 194 -13.89 -8.15 0.35
C VAL A 194 -13.90 -9.57 0.89
N ARG A 195 -12.85 -10.36 0.57
CA ARG A 195 -12.62 -11.69 1.16
C ARG A 195 -12.02 -11.52 2.53
N THR A 196 -12.73 -11.93 3.57
CA THR A 196 -12.35 -11.66 4.96
C THR A 196 -12.03 -12.94 5.71
N MET A 197 -10.89 -12.95 6.41
CA MET A 197 -10.53 -13.95 7.40
C MET A 197 -10.17 -13.23 8.72
N SER A 198 -10.54 -13.84 9.85
CA SER A 198 -10.29 -13.27 11.16
C SER A 198 -9.97 -14.35 12.17
N MET A 199 -9.18 -13.97 13.16
CA MET A 199 -8.96 -14.77 14.36
C MET A 199 -10.27 -15.14 15.06
N GLU A 200 -11.28 -14.28 14.99
CA GLU A 200 -12.61 -14.53 15.58
C GLU A 200 -13.28 -15.78 15.02
N PHE A 201 -13.05 -16.10 13.75
CA PHE A 201 -13.61 -17.28 13.10
C PHE A 201 -13.01 -18.60 13.59
N ILE A 202 -11.80 -18.57 14.13
CA ILE A 202 -11.07 -19.76 14.59
C ILE A 202 -11.24 -19.96 16.10
N THR A 203 -11.33 -18.86 16.84
CA THR A 203 -11.49 -18.88 18.29
C THR A 203 -12.98 -18.94 18.66
N GLY A 204 -13.40 -19.97 19.37
CA GLY A 204 -14.79 -20.02 19.86
C GLY A 204 -15.06 -18.93 20.90
N GLU A 205 -16.34 -18.48 21.00
CA GLU A 205 -16.81 -17.40 21.87
C GLU A 205 -16.42 -17.48 23.35
N ASN A 206 -16.08 -18.67 23.86
CA ASN A 206 -15.94 -18.94 25.29
C ASN A 206 -14.60 -19.61 25.68
N ASP A 207 -13.68 -19.77 24.76
CA ASP A 207 -12.36 -20.30 25.09
C ASP A 207 -11.39 -19.14 25.36
N PRO A 208 -11.06 -18.87 26.63
CA PRO A 208 -9.99 -17.94 26.93
C PRO A 208 -8.65 -18.57 26.51
N ILE A 209 -8.33 -18.47 25.23
CA ILE A 209 -7.04 -18.92 24.73
C ILE A 209 -5.99 -17.97 25.29
N ILE A 210 -5.13 -18.48 26.14
CA ILE A 210 -3.97 -17.73 26.61
C ILE A 210 -2.94 -17.74 25.49
N TRP A 211 -2.99 -16.70 24.67
CA TRP A 211 -2.06 -16.49 23.57
C TRP A 211 -0.63 -16.28 24.12
N ARG A 212 0.25 -17.24 23.86
CA ARG A 212 1.68 -17.07 24.10
C ARG A 212 2.38 -16.82 22.78
N GLY A 213 3.42 -15.98 22.75
CA GLY A 213 4.08 -15.52 21.53
C GLY A 213 4.27 -16.56 20.43
N PRO A 214 4.88 -17.76 20.72
CA PRO A 214 5.06 -18.78 19.68
C PRO A 214 3.77 -19.35 19.09
N LEU A 215 2.69 -19.39 19.87
CA LEU A 215 1.39 -19.87 19.39
C LEU A 215 0.71 -18.84 18.48
N VAL A 216 0.86 -17.57 18.81
CA VAL A 216 0.37 -16.47 17.97
C VAL A 216 1.02 -16.51 16.61
N ASP A 217 2.33 -16.67 16.56
CA ASP A 217 3.12 -16.79 15.32
C ASP A 217 2.63 -17.94 14.42
N GLU A 218 2.35 -19.09 15.04
CA GLU A 218 1.91 -20.27 14.30
C GLU A 218 0.51 -20.08 13.70
N VAL A 219 -0.42 -19.56 14.49
CA VAL A 219 -1.79 -19.30 14.00
C VAL A 219 -1.81 -18.21 12.93
N ILE A 220 -0.99 -17.19 13.07
CA ILE A 220 -0.89 -16.15 12.04
C ILE A 220 -0.33 -16.75 10.74
N LYS A 221 0.67 -17.61 10.79
CA LYS A 221 1.19 -18.31 9.60
C LYS A 221 0.12 -19.16 8.93
N GLN A 222 -0.72 -19.84 9.71
CA GLN A 222 -1.87 -20.60 9.19
C GLN A 222 -2.90 -19.67 8.51
N LEU A 223 -3.21 -18.53 9.11
CA LEU A 223 -4.13 -17.54 8.52
C LEU A 223 -3.62 -16.94 7.21
N PHE A 224 -2.33 -16.92 7.00
CA PHE A 224 -1.76 -16.51 5.72
C PHE A 224 -1.67 -17.67 4.73
N GLY A 225 -1.18 -18.83 5.15
CA GLY A 225 -0.82 -19.94 4.26
C GLY A 225 -1.96 -20.93 3.98
N ASP A 226 -2.84 -21.18 4.96
CA ASP A 226 -3.88 -22.22 4.87
C ASP A 226 -5.25 -21.64 4.47
N VAL A 227 -5.27 -20.38 3.97
CA VAL A 227 -6.49 -19.70 3.50
C VAL A 227 -6.47 -19.62 1.98
N GLN A 228 -7.58 -20.01 1.36
CA GLN A 228 -7.79 -19.87 -0.08
C GLN A 228 -8.07 -18.42 -0.47
N TRP A 229 -7.05 -17.58 -0.42
CA TRP A 229 -7.17 -16.17 -0.82
C TRP A 229 -7.51 -16.02 -2.31
N GLY A 230 -7.01 -16.92 -3.17
CA GLY A 230 -7.08 -16.79 -4.63
C GLY A 230 -6.24 -15.62 -5.14
N GLU A 231 -6.58 -15.13 -6.33
CA GLU A 231 -5.91 -13.93 -6.86
C GLU A 231 -6.43 -12.68 -6.15
N LEU A 232 -5.52 -11.92 -5.54
CA LEU A 232 -5.79 -10.65 -4.89
C LEU A 232 -4.84 -9.55 -5.40
N ASP A 233 -5.40 -8.37 -5.63
CA ASP A 233 -4.60 -7.16 -5.86
C ASP A 233 -4.04 -6.63 -4.53
N TYR A 234 -4.85 -6.70 -3.46
CA TYR A 234 -4.46 -6.31 -2.11
C TYR A 234 -4.92 -7.31 -1.06
N LEU A 235 -4.06 -7.55 -0.08
CA LEU A 235 -4.41 -8.12 1.20
C LEU A 235 -4.16 -7.08 2.28
N ILE A 236 -5.22 -6.53 2.85
CA ILE A 236 -5.15 -5.62 3.99
C ILE A 236 -5.03 -6.45 5.25
N VAL A 237 -4.04 -6.16 6.09
CA VAL A 237 -3.78 -6.89 7.33
C VAL A 237 -4.00 -5.95 8.51
N ASP A 238 -5.04 -6.19 9.27
CA ASP A 238 -5.33 -5.48 10.52
C ASP A 238 -4.48 -6.07 11.64
N LEU A 239 -3.41 -5.36 12.03
CA LEU A 239 -2.42 -5.83 13.00
C LEU A 239 -2.92 -5.68 14.44
N PRO A 240 -2.39 -6.44 15.42
CA PRO A 240 -2.62 -6.17 16.83
C PRO A 240 -2.21 -4.73 17.19
N PRO A 241 -2.86 -4.07 18.16
CA PRO A 241 -2.45 -2.73 18.60
C PRO A 241 -1.14 -2.76 19.37
N GLY A 242 -0.38 -1.66 19.28
CA GLY A 242 0.87 -1.51 19.99
C GLY A 242 2.11 -1.77 19.13
N THR A 243 3.27 -1.86 19.79
CA THR A 243 4.58 -2.05 19.16
C THR A 243 5.27 -3.32 19.65
N GLY A 244 4.49 -4.31 20.08
CA GLY A 244 4.99 -5.54 20.69
C GLY A 244 5.57 -6.56 19.69
N ASP A 245 6.15 -7.64 20.23
CA ASP A 245 6.83 -8.68 19.45
C ASP A 245 5.93 -9.32 18.38
N ALA A 246 4.63 -9.48 18.63
CA ALA A 246 3.68 -10.05 17.68
C ALA A 246 3.51 -9.17 16.43
N HIS A 247 3.54 -7.84 16.59
CA HIS A 247 3.49 -6.86 15.52
C HIS A 247 4.74 -6.93 14.64
N LEU A 248 5.92 -6.97 15.28
CA LEU A 248 7.20 -7.06 14.58
C LEU A 248 7.39 -8.41 13.90
N SER A 249 6.95 -9.50 14.54
CA SER A 249 7.02 -10.84 13.98
C SER A 249 6.22 -10.96 12.68
N LEU A 250 5.02 -10.36 12.63
CA LEU A 250 4.21 -10.31 11.42
C LEU A 250 4.96 -9.64 10.27
N VAL A 251 5.51 -8.46 10.50
CA VAL A 251 6.23 -7.68 9.49
C VAL A 251 7.49 -8.39 9.00
N GLN A 252 8.16 -9.17 9.87
CA GLN A 252 9.36 -9.92 9.52
C GLN A 252 9.09 -11.17 8.67
N HIS A 253 7.96 -11.83 8.88
CA HIS A 253 7.66 -13.10 8.22
C HIS A 253 6.86 -12.95 6.93
N PHE A 254 6.18 -11.80 6.73
CA PHE A 254 5.31 -11.62 5.57
C PHE A 254 5.82 -10.54 4.61
N PRO A 255 5.52 -10.66 3.31
CA PRO A 255 5.95 -9.71 2.29
C PRO A 255 5.11 -8.43 2.33
N VAL A 256 5.25 -7.63 3.40
CA VAL A 256 4.51 -6.37 3.55
C VAL A 256 5.07 -5.34 2.59
N ALA A 257 4.25 -4.89 1.64
CA ALA A 257 4.59 -3.84 0.68
C ALA A 257 4.68 -2.46 1.35
N GLY A 258 3.89 -2.26 2.41
CA GLY A 258 3.96 -1.05 3.22
C GLY A 258 2.94 -1.05 4.36
N ALA A 259 3.06 -0.08 5.26
CA ALA A 259 2.21 0.06 6.42
C ALA A 259 1.46 1.40 6.44
N VAL A 260 0.18 1.37 6.80
CA VAL A 260 -0.64 2.54 7.12
C VAL A 260 -0.74 2.64 8.64
N ILE A 261 -0.38 3.80 9.19
CA ILE A 261 -0.40 4.05 10.63
C ILE A 261 -1.66 4.82 11.00
N VAL A 262 -2.48 4.24 11.87
CA VAL A 262 -3.70 4.88 12.38
C VAL A 262 -3.44 5.49 13.75
N THR A 263 -3.74 6.76 13.89
CA THR A 263 -3.66 7.51 15.16
C THR A 263 -4.91 8.36 15.37
N THR A 264 -4.97 9.06 16.50
CA THR A 264 -5.95 10.12 16.79
C THR A 264 -5.19 11.38 17.17
N PRO A 265 -5.82 12.59 17.17
CA PRO A 265 -5.14 13.83 17.52
C PRO A 265 -4.58 13.90 18.95
N GLN A 266 -4.96 12.95 19.83
CA GLN A 266 -4.50 12.92 21.22
C GLN A 266 -2.99 12.69 21.31
N GLU A 267 -2.29 13.52 22.08
CA GLU A 267 -0.84 13.47 22.29
C GLU A 267 -0.32 12.05 22.61
N VAL A 268 -0.98 11.33 23.51
CA VAL A 268 -0.60 9.95 23.88
C VAL A 268 -0.70 9.00 22.68
N ALA A 269 -1.69 9.18 21.78
CA ALA A 269 -1.82 8.36 20.59
C ALA A 269 -0.73 8.67 19.57
N VAL A 270 -0.38 9.93 19.44
CA VAL A 270 0.71 10.42 18.59
C VAL A 270 2.05 9.85 19.05
N ASP A 271 2.35 9.90 20.33
CA ASP A 271 3.58 9.33 20.92
C ASP A 271 3.68 7.81 20.68
N ASP A 272 2.55 7.10 20.82
CA ASP A 272 2.50 5.66 20.59
C ASP A 272 2.66 5.34 19.08
N ALA A 273 2.07 6.14 18.20
CA ALA A 273 2.23 6.01 16.75
C ALA A 273 3.68 6.27 16.32
N ALA A 274 4.37 7.26 16.93
CA ALA A 274 5.79 7.50 16.68
C ALA A 274 6.66 6.27 16.97
N ARG A 275 6.36 5.53 18.06
CA ARG A 275 7.05 4.27 18.35
C ARG A 275 6.78 3.20 17.31
N GLY A 276 5.55 3.12 16.78
CA GLY A 276 5.19 2.24 15.68
C GLY A 276 5.98 2.54 14.42
N LEU A 277 6.05 3.82 14.02
CA LEU A 277 6.83 4.28 12.86
C LEU A 277 8.32 3.87 12.99
N ILE A 278 8.92 4.08 14.16
CA ILE A 278 10.30 3.65 14.42
C ILE A 278 10.44 2.12 14.28
N GLY A 279 9.43 1.36 14.71
CA GLY A 279 9.40 -0.09 14.59
C GLY A 279 9.45 -0.52 13.12
N PHE A 280 8.59 0.00 12.26
CA PHE A 280 8.58 -0.28 10.83
C PHE A 280 9.89 0.11 10.14
N ALA A 281 10.42 1.30 10.44
CA ALA A 281 11.70 1.77 9.89
C ALA A 281 12.88 0.85 10.24
N ARG A 282 12.90 0.25 11.44
CA ARG A 282 13.94 -0.71 11.86
C ARG A 282 13.91 -2.03 11.10
N HIS A 283 12.78 -2.37 10.50
CA HIS A 283 12.58 -3.60 9.74
C HIS A 283 12.48 -3.35 8.23
N ASP A 284 12.96 -2.20 7.77
CA ASP A 284 12.98 -1.80 6.36
C ASP A 284 11.60 -1.93 5.69
N THR A 285 10.51 -1.77 6.48
CA THR A 285 9.15 -1.78 5.96
C THR A 285 8.71 -0.35 5.67
N PRO A 286 8.38 -0.01 4.43
CA PRO A 286 7.93 1.31 4.08
C PRO A 286 6.66 1.71 4.84
N VAL A 287 6.58 2.95 5.29
CA VAL A 287 5.34 3.52 5.80
C VAL A 287 4.70 4.32 4.70
N LEU A 288 3.51 3.89 4.25
CA LEU A 288 2.75 4.53 3.17
C LEU A 288 2.19 5.88 3.62
N GLY A 289 1.89 6.02 4.90
CA GLY A 289 1.44 7.26 5.50
C GLY A 289 0.61 7.07 6.76
N ILE A 290 0.04 8.18 7.23
CA ILE A 290 -0.70 8.27 8.49
C ILE A 290 -2.17 8.59 8.21
N VAL A 291 -3.07 7.88 8.86
CA VAL A 291 -4.50 8.20 8.93
C VAL A 291 -4.81 8.74 10.32
N GLU A 292 -5.25 10.00 10.41
CA GLU A 292 -5.72 10.61 11.64
C GLU A 292 -7.22 10.37 11.81
N ASN A 293 -7.59 9.39 12.61
CA ASN A 293 -8.97 9.09 12.94
C ASN A 293 -9.46 9.97 14.10
N MET A 294 -10.78 10.19 14.18
CA MET A 294 -11.41 11.08 15.17
C MET A 294 -10.90 12.54 15.10
N ALA A 295 -10.55 12.98 13.89
CA ALA A 295 -9.99 14.29 13.59
C ALA A 295 -11.08 15.38 13.56
N GLY A 296 -11.71 15.64 14.70
CA GLY A 296 -12.83 16.55 14.86
C GLY A 296 -14.17 15.83 14.88
N PHE A 297 -15.20 16.55 15.31
CA PHE A 297 -16.58 16.12 15.37
C PHE A 297 -17.48 17.20 14.78
N GLU A 298 -18.34 16.83 13.86
CA GLU A 298 -19.36 17.72 13.34
C GLU A 298 -20.70 17.46 14.05
N CYS A 299 -21.24 18.50 14.67
CA CYS A 299 -22.49 18.38 15.42
C CYS A 299 -23.68 18.21 14.46
N PRO A 300 -24.45 17.10 14.55
CA PRO A 300 -25.56 16.88 13.64
C PRO A 300 -26.72 17.88 13.81
N ASP A 301 -26.78 18.60 14.94
CA ASP A 301 -27.84 19.56 15.22
C ASP A 301 -27.53 20.96 14.71
N CYS A 302 -26.26 21.39 14.67
CA CYS A 302 -25.89 22.76 14.33
C CYS A 302 -24.72 22.85 13.32
N GLU A 303 -24.26 21.74 12.79
CA GLU A 303 -23.18 21.66 11.79
C GLU A 303 -21.85 22.30 12.24
N SER A 304 -21.73 22.63 13.54
CA SER A 304 -20.48 23.19 14.06
C SER A 304 -19.44 22.10 14.27
N ARG A 305 -18.24 22.36 13.78
CA ARG A 305 -17.08 21.48 14.00
C ARG A 305 -16.43 21.72 15.34
N HIS A 306 -16.12 20.66 16.05
CA HIS A 306 -15.47 20.67 17.36
C HIS A 306 -14.24 19.77 17.34
N ASP A 307 -13.10 20.27 17.77
CA ASP A 307 -11.85 19.53 17.87
C ASP A 307 -11.72 18.88 19.25
N ILE A 308 -12.53 17.86 19.50
CA ILE A 308 -12.69 17.22 20.83
C ILE A 308 -11.37 16.66 21.35
N PHE A 309 -10.54 16.13 20.48
CA PHE A 309 -9.28 15.46 20.82
C PHE A 309 -8.04 16.30 20.46
N GLY A 310 -8.20 17.56 20.06
CA GLY A 310 -7.13 18.41 19.56
C GLY A 310 -6.97 18.33 18.05
N THR A 311 -5.89 18.90 17.55
CA THR A 311 -5.55 19.00 16.12
C THR A 311 -4.06 18.89 15.89
N GLY A 312 -3.63 18.49 14.69
CA GLY A 312 -2.24 18.59 14.22
C GLY A 312 -1.32 17.44 14.61
N GLY A 313 -1.78 16.45 15.40
CA GLY A 313 -0.92 15.36 15.81
C GLY A 313 -0.37 14.53 14.65
N ALA A 314 -1.15 14.30 13.60
CA ALA A 314 -0.67 13.60 12.41
C ALA A 314 0.29 14.47 11.58
N ASP A 315 0.13 15.80 11.58
CA ASP A 315 1.05 16.70 10.86
C ASP A 315 2.42 16.70 11.51
N ASP A 316 2.48 16.74 12.83
CA ASP A 316 3.74 16.67 13.58
C ASP A 316 4.50 15.35 13.31
N LEU A 317 3.78 14.21 13.26
CA LEU A 317 4.36 12.92 12.90
C LEU A 317 4.81 12.88 11.44
N ALA A 318 4.00 13.41 10.53
CA ALA A 318 4.30 13.44 9.10
C ALA A 318 5.59 14.23 8.83
N GLU A 319 5.74 15.39 9.46
CA GLU A 319 6.96 16.21 9.36
C GLU A 319 8.18 15.50 10.00
N GLN A 320 7.99 14.90 11.18
CA GLN A 320 9.08 14.25 11.91
C GLN A 320 9.65 13.03 11.19
N PHE A 321 8.81 12.26 10.50
CA PHE A 321 9.19 10.98 9.90
C PHE A 321 9.25 11.02 8.37
N ASP A 322 8.99 12.17 7.76
CA ASP A 322 8.94 12.36 6.29
C ASP A 322 7.97 11.37 5.62
N VAL A 323 6.75 11.27 6.17
CA VAL A 323 5.68 10.41 5.66
C VAL A 323 4.40 11.23 5.44
N PRO A 324 3.57 10.94 4.43
CA PRO A 324 2.38 11.71 4.15
C PRO A 324 1.25 11.46 5.17
N VAL A 325 0.39 12.47 5.40
CA VAL A 325 -0.93 12.27 5.98
C VAL A 325 -1.88 11.87 4.86
N LEU A 326 -2.32 10.60 4.88
CA LEU A 326 -3.20 10.04 3.85
C LEU A 326 -4.63 10.57 3.96
N GLY A 327 -5.07 10.89 5.16
CA GLY A 327 -6.40 11.43 5.37
C GLY A 327 -6.74 11.67 6.84
N ARG A 328 -7.83 12.43 7.04
CA ARG A 328 -8.41 12.72 8.36
C ARG A 328 -9.86 12.31 8.36
N ILE A 329 -10.21 11.43 9.28
CA ILE A 329 -11.56 10.88 9.42
C ILE A 329 -12.20 11.53 10.65
N PRO A 330 -13.33 12.25 10.50
CA PRO A 330 -14.02 12.84 11.63
C PRO A 330 -14.63 11.76 12.53
N LEU A 331 -14.92 12.12 13.77
CA LEU A 331 -15.71 11.30 14.66
C LEU A 331 -17.18 11.40 14.23
N GLU A 332 -17.65 10.37 13.54
CA GLU A 332 -19.05 10.25 13.12
C GLU A 332 -19.76 9.13 13.86
N PRO A 333 -20.92 9.43 14.49
CA PRO A 333 -21.72 8.39 15.14
C PRO A 333 -22.16 7.25 14.19
N ALA A 334 -22.34 7.57 12.91
CA ALA A 334 -22.72 6.61 11.88
C ALA A 334 -21.64 5.53 11.63
N VAL A 335 -20.38 5.83 11.81
CA VAL A 335 -19.26 4.89 11.63
C VAL A 335 -19.21 3.86 12.77
N GLY A 336 -19.68 4.21 13.97
CA GLY A 336 -19.68 3.33 15.12
C GLY A 336 -20.91 2.41 15.25
N THR A 337 -21.93 2.62 14.41
CA THR A 337 -23.18 1.84 14.45
C THR A 337 -23.37 1.07 13.14
N MET A 338 -22.53 0.09 12.89
CA MET A 338 -22.80 -0.88 11.84
C MET A 338 -23.85 -1.88 12.36
N ASP A 339 -25.12 -1.51 12.22
CA ASP A 339 -26.18 -2.49 12.15
C ASP A 339 -26.03 -3.22 10.81
N GLY A 340 -26.03 -4.53 10.79
CA GLY A 340 -25.78 -5.39 9.63
C GLY A 340 -26.64 -5.13 8.37
N ASP A 341 -27.41 -4.07 8.33
CA ASP A 341 -28.21 -3.58 7.21
C ASP A 341 -27.68 -2.27 6.59
N ARG A 342 -26.54 -1.73 7.04
CA ARG A 342 -25.96 -0.51 6.49
C ARG A 342 -24.67 -0.80 5.77
N GLU A 343 -24.59 -0.35 4.52
CA GLU A 343 -23.36 -0.33 3.76
C GLU A 343 -22.26 0.45 4.52
N PRO A 344 -20.99 0.03 4.42
CA PRO A 344 -19.88 0.81 4.93
C PRO A 344 -20.01 2.25 4.45
N VAL A 345 -19.82 3.19 5.34
CA VAL A 345 -19.91 4.61 4.99
C VAL A 345 -18.68 4.91 4.15
N GLY A 346 -18.86 4.92 2.84
CA GLY A 346 -17.88 5.47 1.93
C GLY A 346 -17.62 6.95 2.28
N PRO A 347 -16.47 7.51 1.95
CA PRO A 347 -16.18 8.91 2.21
C PRO A 347 -17.29 9.78 1.61
N PRO A 348 -17.80 10.77 2.36
CA PRO A 348 -18.84 11.66 1.84
C PRO A 348 -18.28 12.43 0.64
N GLY A 349 -18.77 12.10 -0.54
CA GLY A 349 -18.62 12.89 -1.76
C GLY A 349 -17.20 12.93 -2.33
N LEU A 350 -16.77 11.84 -2.96
CA LEU A 350 -15.83 11.88 -4.09
C LEU A 350 -16.61 11.80 -5.39
#